data_bdc18c7a6406d48e69a10b621898ae59
#
_entry.id   bdc18c7a6406d48e69a10b621898ae59
#
_cell.length_a   1.000
_cell.length_b   1.000
_cell.length_c   1.000
_cell.angle_alpha   90.00
_cell.angle_beta   90.00
_cell.angle_gamma   90.00
#
_symmetry.space_group_name_H-M   'P 1'
#
loop_
_entity.id
_entity.type
_entity.pdbx_description
1 polymer ?
#
loop_
_entity_poly.entity_id
_entity_poly.type
_entity_poly.pdbx_seq_one_letter_code
_entity_poly.pdbx_strand_id
1 'polypeptide(L)'
;RSGLDKKIFDRSRKVLIKALQGGKQLERSEVYRVLEEAKIATLNTRGLHILGVLAQEGLICFGPRRSKQQCFVLLDEWIPNSKMIKGDEALAELAQRYFNGHGPATIQDFSWWSGLTIAEAKKGIELVKENFVEEKINGQTCWMKEDSDTGKTSGIYLLPPFDEYLVGYKDRSAALEMLHAKKVFTINGIFNPVVIINGKIVSIWKRNFTKGEVVIQLERFQTLNTMQKAGIAKAVKQYARFIGMKEKIRY
;
A
#
# COMPACT_ATOMS: atom_id res chain seq x y z
N ARG A 1 -13.92 -23.83 2.09
CA ARG A 1 -14.62 -22.90 1.16
C ARG A 1 -15.65 -22.13 1.99
N SER A 2 -15.70 -20.81 1.86
CA SER A 2 -16.52 -19.90 2.69
C SER A 2 -18.05 -20.06 2.49
N GLY A 3 -18.52 -20.88 1.55
CA GLY A 3 -19.94 -21.02 1.21
C GLY A 3 -20.61 -19.71 0.77
N LEU A 4 -19.83 -18.79 0.19
CA LEU A 4 -20.33 -17.54 -0.38
C LEU A 4 -20.64 -17.74 -1.86
N ASP A 5 -21.86 -17.42 -2.25
CA ASP A 5 -22.36 -17.47 -3.62
C ASP A 5 -22.84 -16.07 -4.08
N LYS A 6 -23.18 -15.96 -5.35
CA LYS A 6 -23.70 -14.73 -5.93
C LYS A 6 -24.92 -14.18 -5.20
N LYS A 7 -25.82 -15.07 -4.74
CA LYS A 7 -27.05 -14.67 -4.01
C LYS A 7 -26.71 -13.96 -2.70
N ILE A 8 -25.71 -14.47 -1.98
CA ILE A 8 -25.25 -13.87 -0.72
C ILE A 8 -24.64 -12.48 -0.99
N PHE A 9 -23.80 -12.34 -2.02
CA PHE A 9 -23.25 -11.01 -2.38
C PHE A 9 -24.33 -10.03 -2.80
N ASP A 10 -25.31 -10.44 -3.63
CA ASP A 10 -26.41 -9.57 -4.06
C ASP A 10 -27.30 -9.12 -2.88
N ARG A 11 -27.55 -10.02 -1.91
CA ARG A 11 -28.26 -9.68 -0.68
C ARG A 11 -27.43 -8.73 0.19
N SER A 12 -26.16 -9.02 0.39
CA SER A 12 -25.26 -8.18 1.17
C SER A 12 -25.17 -6.76 0.61
N ARG A 13 -25.09 -6.63 -0.72
CA ARG A 13 -25.13 -5.35 -1.44
C ARG A 13 -26.36 -4.53 -1.07
N LYS A 14 -27.54 -5.12 -1.19
CA LYS A 14 -28.82 -4.44 -0.87
C LYS A 14 -28.88 -4.00 0.59
N VAL A 15 -28.43 -4.86 1.49
CA VAL A 15 -28.41 -4.58 2.93
C VAL A 15 -27.48 -3.42 3.25
N LEU A 16 -26.25 -3.44 2.70
CA LEU A 16 -25.27 -2.39 2.98
C LEU A 16 -25.62 -1.05 2.32
N ILE A 17 -26.19 -1.05 1.12
CA ILE A 17 -26.72 0.19 0.53
C ILE A 17 -27.71 0.84 1.49
N LYS A 18 -28.72 0.09 1.97
CA LYS A 18 -29.74 0.60 2.90
C LYS A 18 -29.14 1.09 4.22
N ALA A 19 -28.13 0.40 4.72
CA ALA A 19 -27.50 0.72 6.00
C ALA A 19 -26.59 1.95 5.94
N LEU A 20 -25.90 2.16 4.79
CA LEU A 20 -24.88 3.19 4.61
C LEU A 20 -25.40 4.44 3.89
N GLN A 21 -26.54 4.37 3.19
CA GLN A 21 -27.10 5.49 2.43
C GLN A 21 -27.32 6.76 3.30
N GLY A 22 -27.19 7.93 2.68
CA GLY A 22 -27.33 9.23 3.34
C GLY A 22 -26.10 9.63 4.15
N GLY A 23 -24.92 9.22 3.71
CA GLY A 23 -23.63 9.57 4.34
C GLY A 23 -23.35 8.85 5.65
N LYS A 24 -24.07 7.77 5.97
CA LYS A 24 -23.85 6.99 7.19
C LYS A 24 -22.52 6.27 7.13
N GLN A 25 -21.90 6.17 8.31
CA GLN A 25 -20.57 5.60 8.51
C GLN A 25 -20.68 4.49 9.55
N LEU A 26 -20.30 3.27 9.20
CA LEU A 26 -20.37 2.11 10.08
C LEU A 26 -18.98 1.50 10.28
N GLU A 27 -18.62 1.22 11.53
CA GLU A 27 -17.46 0.39 11.85
C GLU A 27 -17.71 -1.07 11.43
N ARG A 28 -16.64 -1.86 11.30
CA ARG A 28 -16.74 -3.26 10.88
C ARG A 28 -17.71 -4.08 11.75
N SER A 29 -17.70 -3.89 13.05
CA SER A 29 -18.62 -4.56 13.98
C SER A 29 -20.08 -4.20 13.73
N GLU A 30 -20.35 -2.94 13.43
CA GLU A 30 -21.70 -2.45 13.09
C GLU A 30 -22.16 -3.03 11.75
N VAL A 31 -21.28 -3.06 10.74
CA VAL A 31 -21.56 -3.69 9.44
C VAL A 31 -21.89 -5.18 9.61
N TYR A 32 -21.11 -5.90 10.43
CA TYR A 32 -21.38 -7.32 10.70
C TYR A 32 -22.71 -7.53 11.36
N ARG A 33 -23.08 -6.72 12.36
CA ARG A 33 -24.40 -6.77 13.00
C ARG A 33 -25.53 -6.57 12.00
N VAL A 34 -25.43 -5.56 11.12
CA VAL A 34 -26.44 -5.31 10.08
C VAL A 34 -26.60 -6.50 9.13
N LEU A 35 -25.50 -7.15 8.74
CA LEU A 35 -25.54 -8.34 7.90
C LEU A 35 -26.20 -9.54 8.63
N GLU A 36 -25.86 -9.75 9.89
CA GLU A 36 -26.41 -10.83 10.71
C GLU A 36 -27.89 -10.66 11.01
N GLU A 37 -28.36 -9.44 11.28
CA GLU A 37 -29.79 -9.10 11.38
C GLU A 37 -30.56 -9.44 10.10
N ALA A 38 -29.89 -9.30 8.95
CA ALA A 38 -30.40 -9.73 7.65
C ALA A 38 -30.21 -11.23 7.37
N LYS A 39 -29.83 -12.04 8.38
CA LYS A 39 -29.56 -13.48 8.27
C LYS A 39 -28.43 -13.81 7.27
N ILE A 40 -27.41 -12.96 7.21
CA ILE A 40 -26.18 -13.19 6.45
C ILE A 40 -25.04 -13.39 7.44
N ALA A 41 -24.59 -14.64 7.59
CA ALA A 41 -23.55 -14.99 8.55
C ALA A 41 -22.18 -14.35 8.21
N THR A 42 -21.52 -13.77 9.21
CA THR A 42 -20.22 -13.08 9.08
C THR A 42 -19.04 -13.82 9.71
N LEU A 43 -19.30 -14.91 10.46
CA LEU A 43 -18.29 -15.71 11.15
C LEU A 43 -17.28 -16.37 10.21
N ASN A 44 -16.15 -16.80 10.74
CA ASN A 44 -15.12 -17.56 10.03
C ASN A 44 -14.62 -16.86 8.74
N THR A 45 -14.26 -15.59 8.83
CA THR A 45 -13.78 -14.74 7.73
C THR A 45 -14.82 -14.38 6.66
N ARG A 46 -16.05 -14.91 6.71
CA ARG A 46 -17.10 -14.62 5.72
C ARG A 46 -17.38 -13.12 5.58
N GLY A 47 -17.51 -12.42 6.72
CA GLY A 47 -17.72 -10.96 6.72
C GLY A 47 -16.58 -10.21 6.03
N LEU A 48 -15.32 -10.61 6.23
CA LEU A 48 -14.18 -10.03 5.54
C LEU A 48 -14.24 -10.25 4.03
N HIS A 49 -14.61 -11.46 3.58
CA HIS A 49 -14.75 -11.74 2.16
C HIS A 49 -15.89 -10.96 1.52
N ILE A 50 -17.04 -10.83 2.22
CA ILE A 50 -18.16 -10.00 1.74
C ILE A 50 -17.71 -8.56 1.56
N LEU A 51 -17.11 -7.95 2.59
CA LEU A 51 -16.61 -6.58 2.51
C LEU A 51 -15.54 -6.41 1.43
N GLY A 52 -14.61 -7.36 1.31
CA GLY A 52 -13.55 -7.33 0.31
C GLY A 52 -14.10 -7.32 -1.11
N VAL A 53 -15.04 -8.20 -1.43
CA VAL A 53 -15.67 -8.25 -2.76
C VAL A 53 -16.45 -6.97 -3.05
N LEU A 54 -17.28 -6.49 -2.12
CA LEU A 54 -18.07 -5.28 -2.32
C LEU A 54 -17.20 -4.02 -2.43
N ALA A 55 -16.04 -3.99 -1.78
CA ALA A 55 -15.06 -2.92 -1.94
C ALA A 55 -14.35 -2.98 -3.31
N GLN A 56 -13.98 -4.18 -3.77
CA GLN A 56 -13.40 -4.36 -5.11
C GLN A 56 -14.38 -4.05 -6.24
N GLU A 57 -15.67 -4.27 -6.01
CA GLU A 57 -16.73 -3.88 -6.93
C GLU A 57 -17.05 -2.37 -6.89
N GLY A 58 -16.40 -1.60 -6.01
CA GLY A 58 -16.59 -0.17 -5.89
C GLY A 58 -17.89 0.23 -5.18
N LEU A 59 -18.53 -0.67 -4.42
CA LEU A 59 -19.73 -0.32 -3.67
C LEU A 59 -19.41 0.47 -2.39
N ILE A 60 -18.39 0.02 -1.66
CA ILE A 60 -17.98 0.60 -0.38
C ILE A 60 -16.51 0.92 -0.38
N CYS A 61 -16.12 1.88 0.43
CA CYS A 61 -14.71 2.18 0.72
C CYS A 61 -14.53 2.49 2.20
N PHE A 62 -13.26 2.70 2.61
CA PHE A 62 -12.99 3.26 3.91
C PHE A 62 -13.29 4.75 3.93
N GLY A 63 -14.10 5.17 4.90
CA GLY A 63 -14.37 6.56 5.23
C GLY A 63 -13.51 7.04 6.41
N PRO A 64 -14.01 8.04 7.19
CA PRO A 64 -13.28 8.57 8.33
C PRO A 64 -13.06 7.53 9.42
N ARG A 65 -12.07 7.79 10.26
CA ARG A 65 -11.87 6.97 11.46
C ARG A 65 -12.77 7.45 12.60
N ARG A 66 -13.36 6.50 13.32
CA ARG A 66 -13.88 6.70 14.67
C ARG A 66 -12.83 6.21 15.66
N SER A 67 -12.15 7.13 16.35
CA SER A 67 -11.04 6.77 17.22
C SER A 67 -9.95 5.96 16.47
N LYS A 68 -9.77 4.69 16.78
CA LYS A 68 -8.79 3.79 16.16
C LYS A 68 -9.39 2.89 15.07
N GLN A 69 -10.71 2.94 14.85
CA GLN A 69 -11.40 2.07 13.90
C GLN A 69 -11.67 2.79 12.57
N GLN A 70 -11.54 2.06 11.47
CA GLN A 70 -11.98 2.51 10.15
C GLN A 70 -13.49 2.33 10.04
N CYS A 71 -14.18 3.32 9.47
CA CYS A 71 -15.57 3.18 9.08
C CYS A 71 -15.69 2.83 7.59
N PHE A 72 -16.77 2.14 7.24
CA PHE A 72 -17.19 1.90 5.86
C PHE A 72 -18.25 2.92 5.47
N VAL A 73 -18.20 3.35 4.23
CA VAL A 73 -19.14 4.29 3.60
C VAL A 73 -19.48 3.80 2.18
N LEU A 74 -20.57 4.31 1.59
CA LEU A 74 -20.82 4.11 0.15
C LEU A 74 -19.83 4.93 -0.66
N LEU A 75 -19.17 4.30 -1.63
CA LEU A 75 -18.15 4.97 -2.46
C LEU A 75 -18.73 6.15 -3.24
N ASP A 76 -19.89 5.97 -3.88
CA ASP A 76 -20.52 7.01 -4.71
C ASP A 76 -20.97 8.24 -3.91
N GLU A 77 -21.34 8.05 -2.63
CA GLU A 77 -21.68 9.17 -1.75
C GLU A 77 -20.43 9.85 -1.17
N TRP A 78 -19.36 9.07 -0.94
CA TRP A 78 -18.12 9.56 -0.35
C TRP A 78 -17.23 10.27 -1.37
N ILE A 79 -17.20 9.77 -2.60
CA ILE A 79 -16.45 10.33 -3.73
C ILE A 79 -17.43 10.54 -4.90
N PRO A 80 -18.29 11.57 -4.81
CA PRO A 80 -19.23 11.88 -5.89
C PRO A 80 -18.44 12.25 -7.16
N ASN A 81 -18.96 11.86 -8.32
CA ASN A 81 -18.37 12.09 -9.63
C ASN A 81 -17.06 11.31 -9.90
N SER A 82 -16.84 10.18 -9.24
CA SER A 82 -15.75 9.28 -9.62
C SER A 82 -15.94 8.78 -11.06
N LYS A 83 -14.89 8.84 -11.88
CA LYS A 83 -14.94 8.29 -13.24
C LYS A 83 -14.95 6.76 -13.16
N MET A 84 -15.97 6.15 -13.74
CA MET A 84 -16.02 4.69 -13.95
C MET A 84 -15.43 4.37 -15.33
N ILE A 85 -14.12 4.12 -15.37
CA ILE A 85 -13.41 3.67 -16.58
C ILE A 85 -13.30 2.15 -16.60
N LYS A 86 -13.32 1.54 -17.79
CA LYS A 86 -13.30 0.07 -17.96
C LYS A 86 -12.45 -0.35 -19.16
N GLY A 87 -12.14 -1.63 -19.22
CA GLY A 87 -11.43 -2.22 -20.35
C GLY A 87 -10.08 -1.57 -20.60
N ASP A 88 -9.80 -1.25 -21.86
CA ASP A 88 -8.51 -0.71 -22.29
C ASP A 88 -8.23 0.70 -21.71
N GLU A 89 -9.27 1.53 -21.52
CA GLU A 89 -9.11 2.83 -20.87
C GLU A 89 -8.64 2.70 -19.42
N ALA A 90 -9.22 1.75 -18.65
CA ALA A 90 -8.79 1.50 -17.28
C ALA A 90 -7.38 0.93 -17.22
N LEU A 91 -7.03 0.06 -18.17
CA LEU A 91 -5.70 -0.54 -18.27
C LEU A 91 -4.63 0.53 -18.62
N ALA A 92 -4.94 1.39 -19.57
CA ALA A 92 -4.09 2.52 -19.96
C ALA A 92 -3.85 3.48 -18.78
N GLU A 93 -4.92 3.89 -18.08
CA GLU A 93 -4.83 4.78 -16.94
C GLU A 93 -4.03 4.16 -15.78
N LEU A 94 -4.20 2.86 -15.52
CA LEU A 94 -3.44 2.16 -14.49
C LEU A 94 -1.95 2.10 -14.83
N ALA A 95 -1.60 1.77 -16.08
CA ALA A 95 -0.23 1.77 -16.56
C ALA A 95 0.39 3.17 -16.51
N GLN A 96 -0.34 4.18 -16.99
CA GLN A 96 0.08 5.57 -16.93
C GLN A 96 0.43 6.01 -15.51
N ARG A 97 -0.42 5.72 -14.54
CA ARG A 97 -0.18 6.07 -13.12
C ARG A 97 1.00 5.33 -12.54
N TYR A 98 1.08 4.03 -12.81
CA TYR A 98 2.18 3.24 -12.29
C TYR A 98 3.55 3.74 -12.79
N PHE A 99 3.75 3.82 -14.10
CA PHE A 99 5.05 4.23 -14.65
C PHE A 99 5.38 5.70 -14.39
N ASN A 100 4.38 6.57 -14.21
CA ASN A 100 4.60 7.95 -13.75
C ASN A 100 5.15 8.02 -12.32
N GLY A 101 4.72 7.14 -11.44
CA GLY A 101 5.09 7.17 -10.01
C GLY A 101 6.22 6.22 -9.63
N HIS A 102 6.47 5.19 -10.43
CA HIS A 102 7.41 4.11 -10.12
C HIS A 102 8.55 3.96 -11.13
N GLY A 103 8.54 4.75 -12.22
CA GLY A 103 9.62 4.68 -13.19
C GLY A 103 10.99 5.11 -12.62
N PRO A 104 12.09 4.47 -13.03
CA PRO A 104 12.19 3.39 -14.00
C PRO A 104 11.70 2.04 -13.43
N ALA A 105 10.79 1.37 -14.13
CA ALA A 105 10.20 0.11 -13.71
C ALA A 105 10.01 -0.85 -14.90
N THR A 106 10.02 -2.15 -14.61
CA THR A 106 9.81 -3.20 -15.62
C THR A 106 8.33 -3.58 -15.75
N ILE A 107 7.96 -4.26 -16.82
CA ILE A 107 6.64 -4.87 -16.98
C ILE A 107 6.38 -5.90 -15.88
N GLN A 108 7.40 -6.60 -15.40
CA GLN A 108 7.30 -7.55 -14.31
C GLN A 108 6.97 -6.88 -12.98
N ASP A 109 7.51 -5.68 -12.73
CA ASP A 109 7.17 -4.88 -11.56
C ASP A 109 5.71 -4.41 -11.64
N PHE A 110 5.28 -3.90 -12.77
CA PHE A 110 3.89 -3.48 -12.99
C PHE A 110 2.90 -4.64 -12.83
N SER A 111 3.20 -5.80 -13.42
CA SER A 111 2.39 -7.01 -13.24
C SER A 111 2.31 -7.45 -11.77
N TRP A 112 3.45 -7.42 -11.07
CA TRP A 112 3.52 -7.73 -9.64
C TRP A 112 2.65 -6.78 -8.80
N TRP A 113 2.80 -5.48 -9.01
CA TRP A 113 2.11 -4.44 -8.24
C TRP A 113 0.61 -4.43 -8.50
N SER A 114 0.20 -4.52 -9.75
CA SER A 114 -1.20 -4.44 -10.16
C SER A 114 -1.99 -5.75 -9.98
N GLY A 115 -1.30 -6.89 -9.91
CA GLY A 115 -1.94 -8.22 -9.96
C GLY A 115 -2.38 -8.63 -11.37
N LEU A 116 -2.08 -7.84 -12.40
CA LEU A 116 -2.35 -8.16 -13.80
C LEU A 116 -1.46 -9.30 -14.29
N THR A 117 -1.94 -10.04 -15.29
CA THR A 117 -1.08 -10.96 -16.04
C THR A 117 -0.01 -10.19 -16.83
N ILE A 118 1.09 -10.85 -17.17
CA ILE A 118 2.15 -10.24 -18.00
C ILE A 118 1.60 -9.77 -19.35
N ALA A 119 0.64 -10.48 -19.93
CA ALA A 119 0.00 -10.08 -21.19
C ALA A 119 -0.80 -8.77 -21.05
N GLU A 120 -1.59 -8.64 -19.98
CA GLU A 120 -2.32 -7.41 -19.66
C GLU A 120 -1.37 -6.26 -19.33
N ALA A 121 -0.31 -6.51 -18.56
CA ALA A 121 0.70 -5.50 -18.25
C ALA A 121 1.42 -4.99 -19.51
N LYS A 122 1.77 -5.88 -20.45
CA LYS A 122 2.30 -5.50 -21.76
C LYS A 122 1.30 -4.67 -22.55
N LYS A 123 0.04 -5.10 -22.61
CA LYS A 123 -1.01 -4.33 -23.29
C LYS A 123 -1.17 -2.94 -22.65
N GLY A 124 -1.11 -2.85 -21.33
CA GLY A 124 -1.22 -1.59 -20.60
C GLY A 124 -0.14 -0.58 -21.00
N ILE A 125 1.13 -0.99 -21.03
CA ILE A 125 2.20 -0.09 -21.45
C ILE A 125 2.11 0.28 -22.94
N GLU A 126 1.74 -0.65 -23.82
CA GLU A 126 1.57 -0.36 -25.24
C GLU A 126 0.52 0.71 -25.52
N LEU A 127 -0.54 0.78 -24.70
CA LEU A 127 -1.60 1.81 -24.82
C LEU A 127 -1.12 3.23 -24.45
N VAL A 128 -0.01 3.34 -23.74
CA VAL A 128 0.50 4.63 -23.21
C VAL A 128 1.99 4.85 -23.48
N LYS A 129 2.63 4.00 -24.27
CA LYS A 129 4.08 3.98 -24.49
C LYS A 129 4.65 5.31 -25.01
N GLU A 130 3.86 6.07 -25.76
CA GLU A 130 4.26 7.40 -26.29
C GLU A 130 4.55 8.42 -25.18
N ASN A 131 4.09 8.16 -23.95
CA ASN A 131 4.31 9.01 -22.78
C ASN A 131 5.57 8.63 -21.97
N PHE A 132 6.30 7.60 -22.41
CA PHE A 132 7.42 7.02 -21.68
C PHE A 132 8.60 6.72 -22.61
N VAL A 133 9.77 6.75 -22.03
CA VAL A 133 10.99 6.26 -22.69
C VAL A 133 11.32 4.86 -22.18
N GLU A 134 11.83 4.04 -23.11
CA GLU A 134 12.31 2.69 -22.80
C GLU A 134 13.83 2.75 -22.67
N GLU A 135 14.36 2.25 -21.54
CA GLU A 135 15.79 2.15 -21.31
C GLU A 135 16.19 0.76 -20.78
N LYS A 136 17.41 0.34 -21.11
CA LYS A 136 18.00 -0.88 -20.55
C LYS A 136 18.81 -0.56 -19.31
N ILE A 137 18.31 -0.98 -18.15
CA ILE A 137 18.97 -0.82 -16.85
C ILE A 137 19.30 -2.21 -16.33
N ASN A 138 20.58 -2.49 -16.07
CA ASN A 138 21.07 -3.81 -15.63
C ASN A 138 20.58 -4.99 -16.50
N GLY A 139 20.48 -4.79 -17.82
CA GLY A 139 20.02 -5.80 -18.78
C GLY A 139 18.50 -5.99 -18.84
N GLN A 140 17.73 -5.27 -18.05
CA GLN A 140 16.27 -5.28 -18.07
C GLN A 140 15.71 -4.05 -18.78
N THR A 141 14.64 -4.23 -19.54
CA THR A 141 13.89 -3.13 -20.14
C THR A 141 13.04 -2.45 -19.08
N CYS A 142 13.29 -1.19 -18.83
CA CYS A 142 12.57 -0.33 -17.91
C CYS A 142 11.86 0.82 -18.66
N TRP A 143 10.73 1.23 -18.13
CA TRP A 143 9.93 2.35 -18.63
C TRP A 143 9.90 3.46 -17.60
N MET A 144 10.08 4.70 -18.05
CA MET A 144 10.05 5.89 -17.20
C MET A 144 9.68 7.13 -18.02
N LYS A 145 9.32 8.21 -17.35
CA LYS A 145 9.17 9.53 -18.02
C LYS A 145 10.50 10.01 -18.55
N GLU A 146 10.49 10.68 -19.69
CA GLU A 146 11.68 11.30 -20.29
C GLU A 146 12.36 12.29 -19.34
N ASP A 147 11.56 13.15 -18.68
CA ASP A 147 12.05 14.16 -17.74
C ASP A 147 12.18 13.65 -16.29
N SER A 148 12.31 12.34 -16.09
CA SER A 148 12.52 11.79 -14.75
C SER A 148 13.82 12.35 -14.17
N ASP A 149 13.71 13.09 -13.06
CA ASP A 149 14.88 13.57 -12.33
C ASP A 149 15.67 12.37 -11.78
N THR A 150 16.73 12.01 -12.47
CA THR A 150 17.69 10.98 -12.06
C THR A 150 18.74 11.53 -11.10
N GLY A 151 18.47 12.66 -10.46
CA GLY A 151 19.34 13.31 -9.51
C GLY A 151 19.78 12.38 -8.39
N LYS A 152 20.85 12.75 -7.70
CA LYS A 152 21.38 11.95 -6.58
C LYS A 152 20.31 11.79 -5.52
N THR A 153 19.84 10.58 -5.32
CA THR A 153 18.96 10.24 -4.20
C THR A 153 19.72 10.52 -2.90
N SER A 154 19.41 11.63 -2.27
CA SER A 154 19.98 11.97 -0.96
C SER A 154 18.89 12.02 0.08
N GLY A 155 19.15 11.46 1.24
CA GLY A 155 18.21 11.53 2.35
C GLY A 155 18.20 10.29 3.22
N ILE A 156 17.62 10.47 4.39
CA ILE A 156 17.43 9.42 5.38
C ILE A 156 15.97 9.41 5.78
N TYR A 157 15.32 8.26 5.59
CA TYR A 157 13.88 8.11 5.79
C TYR A 157 13.58 6.89 6.66
N LEU A 158 12.59 7.03 7.54
CA LEU A 158 11.93 5.93 8.22
C LEU A 158 10.65 5.61 7.43
N LEU A 159 10.64 4.51 6.72
CA LEU A 159 9.47 4.07 5.97
C LEU A 159 8.62 3.11 6.79
N PRO A 160 7.29 3.21 6.70
CA PRO A 160 6.36 2.33 7.40
C PRO A 160 6.40 0.90 6.85
N PRO A 161 5.71 -0.06 7.50
CA PRO A 161 5.47 -1.36 6.89
C PRO A 161 4.62 -1.20 5.64
N PHE A 162 4.85 -2.05 4.64
CA PHE A 162 4.15 -2.03 3.35
C PHE A 162 4.26 -0.70 2.59
N ASP A 163 5.39 0.01 2.74
CA ASP A 163 5.66 1.21 1.96
C ASP A 163 5.85 0.89 0.47
N GLU A 164 5.31 1.76 -0.40
CA GLU A 164 5.39 1.63 -1.87
C GLU A 164 6.82 1.50 -2.39
N TYR A 165 7.79 2.07 -1.71
CA TYR A 165 9.20 1.91 -2.03
C TYR A 165 9.65 0.44 -2.08
N LEU A 166 8.96 -0.45 -1.36
CA LEU A 166 9.21 -1.89 -1.35
C LEU A 166 8.14 -2.68 -2.10
N VAL A 167 6.87 -2.36 -1.88
CA VAL A 167 5.78 -3.16 -2.49
C VAL A 167 5.53 -2.79 -3.95
N GLY A 168 5.98 -1.63 -4.39
CA GLY A 168 5.85 -1.17 -5.77
C GLY A 168 6.63 -2.00 -6.80
N TYR A 169 7.62 -2.79 -6.36
CA TYR A 169 8.53 -3.51 -7.25
C TYR A 169 8.61 -5.01 -6.93
N LYS A 170 8.74 -5.83 -7.97
CA LYS A 170 9.09 -7.25 -7.85
C LYS A 170 10.57 -7.41 -7.54
N ASP A 171 11.42 -6.72 -8.31
CA ASP A 171 12.86 -6.67 -8.07
C ASP A 171 13.21 -5.50 -7.14
N ARG A 172 13.80 -5.82 -6.00
CA ARG A 172 14.19 -4.85 -4.95
C ARG A 172 15.69 -4.74 -4.78
N SER A 173 16.46 -5.37 -5.66
CA SER A 173 17.93 -5.44 -5.56
C SER A 173 18.60 -4.05 -5.62
N ALA A 174 17.95 -3.10 -6.28
CA ALA A 174 18.40 -1.71 -6.31
C ALA A 174 18.45 -1.06 -4.90
N ALA A 175 17.54 -1.44 -4.01
CA ALA A 175 17.40 -0.86 -2.67
C ALA A 175 17.86 -1.78 -1.54
N LEU A 176 17.80 -3.10 -1.73
CA LEU A 176 17.99 -4.10 -0.68
C LEU A 176 19.00 -5.18 -1.10
N GLU A 177 20.02 -5.40 -0.30
CA GLU A 177 20.90 -6.56 -0.46
C GLU A 177 20.17 -7.85 -0.12
N MET A 178 20.24 -8.84 -1.00
CA MET A 178 19.48 -10.09 -0.90
C MET A 178 19.71 -10.88 0.41
N LEU A 179 20.88 -10.75 1.00
CA LEU A 179 21.19 -11.41 2.29
C LEU A 179 20.29 -10.92 3.45
N HIS A 180 19.73 -9.69 3.33
CA HIS A 180 18.84 -9.09 4.32
C HIS A 180 17.35 -9.25 3.96
N ALA A 181 17.02 -9.82 2.81
CA ALA A 181 15.67 -9.94 2.30
C ALA A 181 14.70 -10.58 3.31
N LYS A 182 15.11 -11.70 3.93
CA LYS A 182 14.29 -12.42 4.95
C LYS A 182 13.96 -11.60 6.20
N LYS A 183 14.76 -10.55 6.50
CA LYS A 183 14.49 -9.63 7.61
C LYS A 183 13.51 -8.52 7.21
N VAL A 184 13.55 -8.11 5.96
CA VAL A 184 12.70 -7.04 5.43
C VAL A 184 11.31 -7.55 5.06
N PHE A 185 11.20 -8.70 4.40
CA PHE A 185 9.92 -9.31 4.08
C PHE A 185 9.88 -10.78 4.48
N THR A 186 8.82 -11.13 5.19
CA THR A 186 8.65 -12.48 5.73
C THR A 186 7.98 -13.40 4.70
N ILE A 187 8.08 -14.71 4.93
CA ILE A 187 7.42 -15.73 4.10
C ILE A 187 5.90 -15.56 4.06
N ASN A 188 5.31 -14.92 5.08
CA ASN A 188 3.88 -14.62 5.16
C ASN A 188 3.50 -13.31 4.46
N GLY A 189 4.39 -12.72 3.66
CA GLY A 189 4.14 -11.50 2.91
C GLY A 189 4.10 -10.23 3.76
N ILE A 190 4.64 -10.24 4.99
CA ILE A 190 4.73 -9.04 5.82
C ILE A 190 5.99 -8.28 5.43
N PHE A 191 5.83 -7.01 5.06
CA PHE A 191 6.93 -6.08 4.86
C PHE A 191 7.18 -5.28 6.13
N ASN A 192 8.37 -5.47 6.71
CA ASN A 192 8.78 -4.73 7.91
C ASN A 192 9.10 -3.26 7.58
N PRO A 193 8.89 -2.34 8.53
CA PRO A 193 9.31 -0.95 8.36
C PRO A 193 10.82 -0.85 8.27
N VAL A 194 11.33 0.00 7.38
CA VAL A 194 12.76 0.09 7.05
C VAL A 194 13.33 1.49 7.22
N VAL A 195 14.63 1.57 7.44
CA VAL A 195 15.41 2.82 7.35
C VAL A 195 16.15 2.82 6.02
N ILE A 196 15.97 3.88 5.25
CA ILE A 196 16.66 4.12 3.98
C ILE A 196 17.68 5.23 4.17
N ILE A 197 18.88 5.02 3.64
CA ILE A 197 19.92 6.04 3.49
C ILE A 197 20.35 6.07 2.02
N ASN A 198 20.15 7.21 1.37
CA ASN A 198 20.54 7.41 -0.04
C ASN A 198 20.03 6.28 -0.96
N GLY A 199 18.78 5.90 -0.85
CA GLY A 199 18.15 4.85 -1.66
C GLY A 199 18.46 3.42 -1.22
N LYS A 200 19.28 3.18 -0.19
CA LYS A 200 19.63 1.84 0.29
C LYS A 200 19.00 1.55 1.65
N ILE A 201 18.45 0.35 1.81
CA ILE A 201 17.91 -0.12 3.07
C ILE A 201 19.05 -0.56 3.97
N VAL A 202 19.18 0.08 5.13
CA VAL A 202 20.28 -0.14 6.08
C VAL A 202 19.86 -0.76 7.40
N SER A 203 18.55 -0.82 7.66
CA SER A 203 17.99 -1.34 8.91
C SER A 203 16.51 -1.62 8.75
N ILE A 204 15.97 -2.53 9.54
CA ILE A 204 14.56 -2.51 9.91
C ILE A 204 14.41 -1.74 11.23
N TRP A 205 13.19 -1.24 11.50
CA TRP A 205 12.92 -0.56 12.76
C TRP A 205 11.62 -1.04 13.38
N LYS A 206 11.55 -0.93 14.71
CA LYS A 206 10.34 -1.24 15.50
C LYS A 206 10.04 -0.08 16.42
N ARG A 207 8.77 0.12 16.74
CA ARG A 207 8.33 1.13 17.69
C ARG A 207 7.66 0.48 18.89
N ASN A 208 8.01 0.97 20.06
CA ASN A 208 7.34 0.65 21.31
C ASN A 208 6.85 1.94 21.95
N PHE A 209 5.56 1.98 22.31
CA PHE A 209 4.98 3.12 22.99
C PHE A 209 5.09 2.92 24.49
N THR A 210 5.61 3.93 25.17
CA THR A 210 5.64 4.04 26.63
C THR A 210 4.90 5.32 27.04
N LYS A 211 4.71 5.58 28.33
CA LYS A 211 3.98 6.77 28.79
C LYS A 211 4.70 8.05 28.33
N GLY A 212 4.13 8.70 27.30
CA GLY A 212 4.64 9.97 26.75
C GLY A 212 5.83 9.86 25.79
N GLU A 213 6.37 8.66 25.52
CA GLU A 213 7.53 8.46 24.65
C GLU A 213 7.27 7.35 23.62
N VAL A 214 7.88 7.49 22.44
CA VAL A 214 8.04 6.43 21.46
C VAL A 214 9.51 5.99 21.43
N VAL A 215 9.73 4.71 21.67
CA VAL A 215 11.05 4.11 21.58
C VAL A 215 11.19 3.48 20.19
N ILE A 216 12.10 4.00 19.36
CA ILE A 216 12.46 3.42 18.08
C ILE A 216 13.69 2.54 18.27
N GLN A 217 13.51 1.26 17.99
CA GLN A 217 14.58 0.25 18.03
C GLN A 217 14.99 -0.11 16.61
N LEU A 218 16.29 -0.06 16.32
CA LEU A 218 16.89 -0.39 15.04
C LEU A 218 17.53 -1.78 15.07
N GLU A 219 17.23 -2.60 14.07
CA GLU A 219 18.00 -3.80 13.74
C GLU A 219 18.82 -3.49 12.50
N ARG A 220 20.07 -3.14 12.70
CA ARG A 220 20.98 -2.65 11.64
C ARG A 220 21.52 -3.79 10.79
N PHE A 221 21.71 -3.52 9.52
CA PHE A 221 22.35 -4.43 8.57
C PHE A 221 23.83 -4.12 8.37
N GLN A 222 24.25 -2.93 8.78
CA GLN A 222 25.64 -2.45 8.68
C GLN A 222 25.97 -1.49 9.81
N THR A 223 27.27 -1.19 9.97
CA THR A 223 27.73 -0.15 10.88
C THR A 223 27.35 1.23 10.34
N LEU A 224 26.77 2.06 11.21
CA LEU A 224 26.38 3.42 10.88
C LEU A 224 27.42 4.41 11.39
N ASN A 225 27.85 5.34 10.54
CA ASN A 225 28.72 6.44 10.92
C ASN A 225 27.95 7.54 11.69
N THR A 226 28.68 8.54 12.20
CA THR A 226 28.12 9.63 13.00
C THR A 226 27.06 10.46 12.22
N MET A 227 27.31 10.77 10.94
CA MET A 227 26.38 11.53 10.11
C MET A 227 25.09 10.76 9.85
N GLN A 228 25.19 9.46 9.56
CA GLN A 228 24.04 8.58 9.37
C GLN A 228 23.18 8.47 10.63
N LYS A 229 23.82 8.31 11.78
CA LYS A 229 23.12 8.29 13.09
C LYS A 229 22.41 9.63 13.35
N ALA A 230 23.04 10.75 13.08
CA ALA A 230 22.43 12.08 13.24
C ALA A 230 21.22 12.26 12.30
N GLY A 231 21.32 11.81 11.04
CA GLY A 231 20.21 11.86 10.09
C GLY A 231 19.04 10.95 10.50
N ILE A 232 19.32 9.75 10.98
CA ILE A 232 18.29 8.86 11.54
C ILE A 232 17.62 9.51 12.75
N ALA A 233 18.39 10.13 13.66
CA ALA A 233 17.82 10.83 14.80
C ALA A 233 16.88 11.96 14.39
N LYS A 234 17.22 12.72 13.33
CA LYS A 234 16.35 13.73 12.77
C LYS A 234 15.04 13.15 12.23
N ALA A 235 15.10 12.03 11.48
CA ALA A 235 13.91 11.35 10.96
C ALA A 235 13.02 10.80 12.09
N VAL A 236 13.63 10.21 13.12
CA VAL A 236 12.89 9.73 14.31
C VAL A 236 12.21 10.89 15.05
N LYS A 237 12.89 12.02 15.19
CA LYS A 237 12.31 13.24 15.80
C LYS A 237 11.10 13.75 14.99
N GLN A 238 11.17 13.73 13.67
CA GLN A 238 10.04 14.09 12.80
C GLN A 238 8.85 13.15 13.02
N TYR A 239 9.10 11.84 13.07
CA TYR A 239 8.07 10.85 13.35
C TYR A 239 7.45 11.05 14.75
N ALA A 240 8.26 11.23 15.78
CA ALA A 240 7.77 11.47 17.15
C ALA A 240 6.91 12.74 17.25
N ARG A 241 7.35 13.82 16.58
CA ARG A 241 6.57 15.07 16.47
C ARG A 241 5.21 14.84 15.80
N PHE A 242 5.17 14.06 14.71
CA PHE A 242 3.93 13.73 13.99
C PHE A 242 2.91 13.02 14.89
N ILE A 243 3.39 12.11 15.77
CA ILE A 243 2.51 11.37 16.70
C ILE A 243 2.33 12.06 18.06
N GLY A 244 2.90 13.25 18.26
CA GLY A 244 2.75 14.02 19.52
C GLY A 244 3.47 13.43 20.73
N MET A 245 4.61 12.72 20.54
CA MET A 245 5.37 12.05 21.59
C MET A 245 6.84 12.48 21.62
N LYS A 246 7.53 12.23 22.75
CA LYS A 246 8.98 12.34 22.83
C LYS A 246 9.63 11.10 22.19
N GLU A 247 10.79 11.29 21.58
CA GLU A 247 11.53 10.20 20.95
C GLU A 247 12.60 9.62 21.86
N LYS A 248 12.82 8.31 21.69
CA LYS A 248 14.00 7.60 22.19
C LYS A 248 14.47 6.61 21.14
N ILE A 249 15.80 6.55 20.90
CA ILE A 249 16.38 5.65 19.90
C ILE A 249 17.23 4.60 20.60
N ARG A 250 17.09 3.36 20.13
CA ARG A 250 17.98 2.23 20.48
C ARG A 250 18.58 1.69 19.20
N TYR A 251 19.90 1.75 19.11
CA TYR A 251 20.68 1.26 17.95
C TYR A 251 21.05 -0.20 18.11
#